data_ad147b62e02173c6515602b93273348a
#
_entry.id   ad147b62e02173c6515602b93273348a
#
_cell.length_a   1.000
_cell.length_b   1.000
_cell.length_c   1.000
_cell.angle_alpha   90.00
_cell.angle_beta   90.00
_cell.angle_gamma   90.00
#
_symmetry.space_group_name_H-M   'P 1'
#
loop_
_entity.id
_entity.type
_entity.pdbx_description
1 polymer ?
#
loop_
_entity_poly.entity_id
_entity_poly.type
_entity_poly.pdbx_seq_one_letter_code
_entity_poly.pdbx_strand_id
1 'polypeptide(L)'
;MEREEILFRTLEKHLLGNSLRELTQNHAEDTEAFIKLVQSTLQRRKSRAGSALENHMEQIFQDHKLCYSRTPVTEGKKKPDFILPSITDYHNLEFPASRLTMLGAKSTCKDRWRQILNEADRIPHKHLLTLEPSISENQTAEMQDENIQLVLPQGLHNTYTQKQQQWLMDVGGFLDW
;
A
#
# COMPACT_ATOMS: atom_id res chain seq x y z
N MET A 1 -13.46 -11.17 0.10
CA MET A 1 -13.58 -9.77 -0.41
C MET A 1 -15.03 -9.28 -0.47
N GLU A 2 -15.95 -9.94 -1.17
CA GLU A 2 -17.33 -9.45 -1.34
C GLU A 2 -18.10 -9.28 -0.02
N ARG A 3 -18.02 -10.26 0.89
CA ARG A 3 -18.66 -10.17 2.23
C ARG A 3 -18.07 -9.06 3.09
N GLU A 4 -16.76 -8.88 3.05
CA GLU A 4 -16.07 -7.84 3.77
C GLU A 4 -16.49 -6.44 3.27
N GLU A 5 -16.60 -6.27 1.96
CA GLU A 5 -17.07 -5.02 1.36
C GLU A 5 -18.52 -4.70 1.73
N ILE A 6 -19.40 -5.69 1.72
CA ILE A 6 -20.80 -5.53 2.14
C ILE A 6 -20.89 -5.10 3.61
N LEU A 7 -20.15 -5.78 4.50
CA LEU A 7 -20.11 -5.43 5.93
C LEU A 7 -19.59 -4.01 6.15
N PHE A 8 -18.51 -3.65 5.45
CA PHE A 8 -17.96 -2.31 5.54
C PHE A 8 -18.95 -1.24 5.07
N ARG A 9 -19.57 -1.42 3.91
CA ARG A 9 -20.55 -0.46 3.39
C ARG A 9 -21.76 -0.32 4.31
N THR A 10 -22.19 -1.42 4.92
CA THR A 10 -23.29 -1.41 5.88
C THR A 10 -22.93 -0.61 7.13
N LEU A 11 -21.74 -0.88 7.70
CA LEU A 11 -21.24 -0.13 8.86
C LEU A 11 -21.04 1.36 8.53
N GLU A 12 -20.43 1.66 7.39
CA GLU A 12 -20.19 3.03 6.96
C GLU A 12 -21.51 3.80 6.79
N LYS A 13 -22.50 3.17 6.15
CA LYS A 13 -23.84 3.78 6.00
C LYS A 13 -24.49 4.08 7.35
N HIS A 14 -24.34 3.17 8.31
CA HIS A 14 -24.87 3.37 9.68
C HIS A 14 -24.16 4.55 10.37
N LEU A 15 -22.83 4.57 10.37
CA LEU A 15 -22.03 5.64 11.00
C LEU A 15 -22.29 6.99 10.35
N LEU A 16 -22.31 7.06 9.02
CA LEU A 16 -22.62 8.30 8.30
C LEU A 16 -24.03 8.78 8.56
N GLY A 17 -25.01 7.87 8.60
CA GLY A 17 -26.41 8.20 8.89
C GLY A 17 -26.56 8.84 10.27
N ASN A 18 -25.88 8.34 11.29
CA ASN A 18 -25.89 8.90 12.64
C ASN A 18 -25.21 10.29 12.67
N SER A 19 -24.01 10.41 12.11
CA SER A 19 -23.28 11.68 12.06
C SER A 19 -24.01 12.77 11.26
N LEU A 20 -24.70 12.40 10.17
CA LEU A 20 -25.52 13.34 9.40
C LEU A 20 -26.75 13.81 10.19
N ARG A 21 -27.40 12.93 10.97
CA ARG A 21 -28.53 13.32 11.83
C ARG A 21 -28.07 14.30 12.92
N GLU A 22 -26.93 14.05 13.56
CA GLU A 22 -26.36 14.94 14.55
C GLU A 22 -26.05 16.32 13.95
N LEU A 23 -25.44 16.36 12.76
CA LEU A 23 -25.17 17.60 12.03
C LEU A 23 -26.45 18.39 11.72
N THR A 24 -27.48 17.72 11.19
CA THR A 24 -28.74 18.39 10.83
C THR A 24 -29.52 18.87 12.04
N GLN A 25 -29.41 18.22 13.20
CA GLN A 25 -30.09 18.61 14.42
C GLN A 25 -29.41 19.77 15.16
N ASN A 26 -28.06 19.77 15.17
CA ASN A 26 -27.29 20.67 16.01
C ASN A 26 -26.56 21.79 15.23
N HIS A 27 -26.29 21.57 13.94
CA HIS A 27 -25.43 22.42 13.11
C HIS A 27 -25.88 22.47 11.65
N ALA A 28 -27.16 22.68 11.39
CA ALA A 28 -27.74 22.65 10.04
C ALA A 28 -27.07 23.61 9.04
N GLU A 29 -26.40 24.67 9.53
CA GLU A 29 -25.68 25.65 8.71
C GLU A 29 -24.14 25.58 8.88
N ASP A 30 -23.61 24.60 9.64
CA ASP A 30 -22.17 24.51 9.88
C ASP A 30 -21.45 23.75 8.76
N THR A 31 -21.06 24.52 7.74
CA THR A 31 -20.30 24.01 6.59
C THR A 31 -18.98 23.35 7.02
N GLU A 32 -18.30 23.88 8.04
CA GLU A 32 -17.04 23.34 8.53
C GLU A 32 -17.22 21.94 9.16
N ALA A 33 -18.28 21.74 9.93
CA ALA A 33 -18.60 20.42 10.50
C ALA A 33 -18.92 19.40 9.42
N PHE A 34 -19.62 19.79 8.36
CA PHE A 34 -19.87 18.95 7.19
C PHE A 34 -18.59 18.57 6.47
N ILE A 35 -17.72 19.52 6.20
CA ILE A 35 -16.42 19.29 5.55
C ILE A 35 -15.57 18.31 6.39
N LYS A 36 -15.50 18.49 7.70
CA LYS A 36 -14.79 17.57 8.61
C LYS A 36 -15.36 16.15 8.56
N LEU A 37 -16.68 15.99 8.52
CA LEU A 37 -17.33 14.69 8.38
C LEU A 37 -16.93 14.00 7.07
N VAL A 38 -16.97 14.72 5.95
CA VAL A 38 -16.56 14.20 4.63
C VAL A 38 -15.09 13.78 4.65
N GLN A 39 -14.20 14.66 5.13
CA GLN A 39 -12.76 14.37 5.21
C GLN A 39 -12.47 13.15 6.08
N SER A 40 -13.09 13.05 7.27
CA SER A 40 -12.90 11.90 8.16
C SER A 40 -13.37 10.59 7.54
N THR A 41 -14.45 10.64 6.77
CA THR A 41 -14.98 9.48 6.05
C THR A 41 -14.06 9.03 4.93
N LEU A 42 -13.56 9.98 4.13
CA LEU A 42 -12.59 9.69 3.08
C LEU A 42 -11.29 9.12 3.66
N GLN A 43 -10.82 9.67 4.78
CA GLN A 43 -9.63 9.18 5.47
C GLN A 43 -9.82 7.75 5.99
N ARG A 44 -10.98 7.43 6.57
CA ARG A 44 -11.31 6.05 7.00
C ARG A 44 -11.30 5.07 5.82
N ARG A 45 -11.89 5.46 4.67
CA ARG A 45 -11.85 4.64 3.45
C ARG A 45 -10.42 4.36 2.98
N LYS A 46 -9.58 5.40 2.91
CA LYS A 46 -8.18 5.28 2.51
C LYS A 46 -7.39 4.37 3.45
N SER A 47 -7.55 4.57 4.77
CA SER A 47 -6.87 3.76 5.79
C SER A 47 -7.28 2.29 5.68
N ARG A 48 -8.58 2.02 5.54
CA ARG A 48 -9.09 0.64 5.35
C ARG A 48 -8.53 0.00 4.09
N ALA A 49 -8.54 0.70 2.96
CA ALA A 49 -8.02 0.17 1.71
C ALA A 49 -6.52 -0.18 1.81
N GLY A 50 -5.73 0.65 2.50
CA GLY A 50 -4.33 0.37 2.79
C GLY A 50 -4.16 -0.89 3.64
N SER A 51 -4.86 -0.96 4.79
CA SER A 51 -4.79 -2.12 5.69
C SER A 51 -5.30 -3.41 5.02
N ALA A 52 -6.33 -3.32 4.18
CA ALA A 52 -6.83 -4.47 3.44
C ALA A 52 -5.78 -5.01 2.45
N LEU A 53 -5.08 -4.13 1.72
CA LEU A 53 -4.02 -4.52 0.80
C LEU A 53 -2.87 -5.24 1.54
N GLU A 54 -2.42 -4.67 2.66
CA GLU A 54 -1.40 -5.28 3.50
C GLU A 54 -1.84 -6.65 4.04
N ASN A 55 -3.08 -6.77 4.55
CA ASN A 55 -3.61 -8.02 5.08
C ASN A 55 -3.71 -9.11 4.00
N HIS A 56 -4.12 -8.74 2.78
CA HIS A 56 -4.15 -9.68 1.66
C HIS A 56 -2.75 -10.14 1.29
N MET A 57 -1.79 -9.24 1.26
CA MET A 57 -0.39 -9.59 0.96
C MET A 57 0.20 -10.50 2.04
N GLU A 58 -0.08 -10.20 3.31
CA GLU A 58 0.32 -11.05 4.43
C GLU A 58 -0.27 -12.45 4.33
N GLN A 59 -1.56 -12.58 3.97
CA GLN A 59 -2.18 -13.90 3.76
C GLN A 59 -1.50 -14.67 2.61
N ILE A 60 -1.16 -13.99 1.51
CA ILE A 60 -0.42 -14.61 0.40
C ILE A 60 0.94 -15.12 0.89
N PHE A 61 1.69 -14.34 1.67
CA PHE A 61 2.97 -14.79 2.23
C PHE A 61 2.81 -16.01 3.12
N GLN A 62 1.78 -16.06 3.97
CA GLN A 62 1.48 -17.22 4.82
C GLN A 62 1.14 -18.47 4.00
N ASP A 63 0.29 -18.33 2.98
CA ASP A 63 -0.12 -19.43 2.10
C ASP A 63 1.09 -20.01 1.33
N HIS A 64 2.05 -19.16 0.93
CA HIS A 64 3.30 -19.53 0.28
C HIS A 64 4.42 -19.89 1.27
N LYS A 65 4.16 -19.83 2.58
CA LYS A 65 5.14 -20.15 3.65
C LYS A 65 6.41 -19.30 3.58
N LEU A 66 6.30 -18.07 3.14
CA LEU A 66 7.41 -17.12 3.10
C LEU A 66 7.67 -16.56 4.50
N CYS A 67 8.94 -16.39 4.83
CA CYS A 67 9.34 -15.67 6.03
C CYS A 67 9.29 -14.17 5.75
N TYR A 68 8.69 -13.39 6.66
CA TYR A 68 8.62 -11.93 6.56
C TYR A 68 8.52 -11.28 7.94
N SER A 69 8.79 -9.98 7.98
CA SER A 69 8.45 -9.11 9.10
C SER A 69 7.52 -8.02 8.60
N ARG A 70 6.36 -7.86 9.26
CA ARG A 70 5.38 -6.82 8.93
C ARG A 70 5.61 -5.58 9.78
N THR A 71 5.60 -4.42 9.13
CA THR A 71 5.78 -3.09 9.73
C THR A 71 7.00 -3.01 10.68
N PRO A 72 8.15 -3.59 10.27
CA PRO A 72 9.34 -3.57 11.11
C PRO A 72 9.91 -2.15 11.23
N VAL A 73 10.73 -1.92 12.25
CA VAL A 73 11.42 -0.64 12.43
C VAL A 73 12.82 -0.73 11.81
N THR A 74 13.12 0.18 10.90
CA THR A 74 14.44 0.36 10.27
C THR A 74 15.08 1.68 10.70
N GLU A 75 16.05 2.18 9.93
CA GLU A 75 16.80 3.40 10.23
C GLU A 75 15.88 4.61 10.41
N GLY A 76 16.20 5.50 11.34
CA GLY A 76 15.43 6.72 11.60
C GLY A 76 13.98 6.48 12.02
N LYS A 77 13.69 5.32 12.62
CA LYS A 77 12.34 4.88 13.02
C LYS A 77 11.36 4.75 11.86
N LYS A 78 11.83 4.55 10.65
CA LYS A 78 11.02 4.27 9.47
C LYS A 78 10.41 2.88 9.58
N LYS A 79 9.26 2.68 8.93
CA LYS A 79 8.48 1.45 9.04
C LYS A 79 8.01 1.01 7.65
N PRO A 80 8.86 0.30 6.90
CA PRO A 80 8.42 -0.34 5.67
C PRO A 80 7.27 -1.32 5.95
N ASP A 81 6.39 -1.54 4.97
CA ASP A 81 5.24 -2.40 5.18
C ASP A 81 5.67 -3.87 5.38
N PHE A 82 6.65 -4.36 4.58
CA PHE A 82 7.21 -5.70 4.74
C PHE A 82 8.72 -5.73 4.47
N ILE A 83 9.44 -6.56 5.23
CA ILE A 83 10.83 -6.97 4.96
C ILE A 83 10.91 -8.49 4.96
N LEU A 84 11.61 -9.03 3.96
CA LEU A 84 11.86 -10.45 3.79
C LEU A 84 13.39 -10.71 3.84
N PRO A 85 13.88 -11.82 4.41
CA PRO A 85 13.06 -12.80 5.13
C PRO A 85 12.67 -12.35 6.54
N SER A 86 13.44 -11.46 7.19
CA SER A 86 13.12 -10.96 8.52
C SER A 86 13.81 -9.65 8.87
N ILE A 87 13.29 -8.94 9.85
CA ILE A 87 13.93 -7.75 10.42
C ILE A 87 15.24 -8.11 11.15
N THR A 88 15.33 -9.31 11.72
CA THR A 88 16.55 -9.80 12.37
C THR A 88 17.67 -9.93 11.34
N ASP A 89 17.39 -10.52 10.17
CA ASP A 89 18.35 -10.62 9.07
C ASP A 89 18.70 -9.23 8.51
N TYR A 90 17.73 -8.35 8.46
CA TYR A 90 17.95 -6.97 8.05
C TYR A 90 18.96 -6.25 8.96
N HIS A 91 18.89 -6.43 10.28
CA HIS A 91 19.79 -5.82 11.23
C HIS A 91 21.13 -6.57 11.36
N ASN A 92 21.22 -7.80 10.91
CA ASN A 92 22.47 -8.56 10.90
C ASN A 92 23.34 -8.13 9.70
N LEU A 93 24.43 -7.39 9.96
CA LEU A 93 25.34 -6.87 8.93
C LEU A 93 26.07 -7.98 8.15
N GLU A 94 26.19 -9.19 8.71
CA GLU A 94 26.78 -10.35 8.04
C GLU A 94 25.78 -11.00 7.04
N PHE A 95 24.49 -10.75 7.19
CA PHE A 95 23.49 -11.25 6.25
C PHE A 95 23.58 -10.47 4.92
N PRO A 96 23.71 -11.15 3.76
CA PRO A 96 23.89 -10.49 2.48
C PRO A 96 22.69 -9.60 2.13
N ALA A 97 22.93 -8.31 1.85
CA ALA A 97 21.90 -7.36 1.47
C ALA A 97 21.16 -7.77 0.18
N SER A 98 21.83 -8.52 -0.71
CA SER A 98 21.22 -9.08 -1.93
C SER A 98 20.14 -10.15 -1.67
N ARG A 99 20.05 -10.66 -0.45
CA ARG A 99 19.00 -11.63 -0.02
C ARG A 99 17.89 -10.97 0.80
N LEU A 100 17.97 -9.65 0.96
CA LEU A 100 16.93 -8.88 1.62
C LEU A 100 16.00 -8.28 0.56
N THR A 101 14.72 -8.35 0.82
CA THR A 101 13.69 -7.73 -0.04
C THR A 101 12.79 -6.85 0.81
N MET A 102 12.45 -5.68 0.28
CA MET A 102 11.46 -4.78 0.88
C MET A 102 10.27 -4.66 -0.05
N LEU A 103 9.06 -4.75 0.50
CA LEU A 103 7.82 -4.46 -0.20
C LEU A 103 7.06 -3.37 0.52
N GLY A 104 6.88 -2.23 -0.14
CA GLY A 104 5.93 -1.20 0.26
C GLY A 104 4.55 -1.52 -0.34
N ALA A 105 3.47 -1.30 0.40
CA ALA A 105 2.10 -1.51 -0.06
C ALA A 105 1.30 -0.20 0.02
N LYS A 106 0.94 0.34 -1.14
CA LYS A 106 0.17 1.60 -1.22
C LYS A 106 -1.01 1.40 -2.17
N SER A 107 -2.23 1.38 -1.63
CA SER A 107 -3.45 1.23 -2.45
C SER A 107 -3.55 2.28 -3.56
N THR A 108 -3.03 3.49 -3.31
CA THR A 108 -2.81 4.55 -4.28
C THR A 108 -1.42 5.10 -4.10
N CYS A 109 -0.63 5.21 -5.16
CA CYS A 109 0.77 5.60 -5.01
C CYS A 109 1.10 7.01 -5.51
N LYS A 110 0.44 7.57 -6.55
CA LYS A 110 0.72 8.93 -7.05
C LYS A 110 2.04 9.52 -6.53
N ASP A 111 1.97 10.54 -5.67
CA ASP A 111 3.15 11.18 -5.08
C ASP A 111 3.71 10.42 -3.85
N ARG A 112 3.02 9.37 -3.37
CA ARG A 112 3.39 8.66 -2.15
C ARG A 112 4.48 7.61 -2.37
N TRP A 113 4.75 7.23 -3.60
CA TRP A 113 5.80 6.25 -3.91
C TRP A 113 7.19 6.70 -3.44
N ARG A 114 7.45 8.02 -3.42
CA ARG A 114 8.73 8.57 -2.93
C ARG A 114 8.96 8.33 -1.44
N GLN A 115 7.91 8.02 -0.68
CA GLN A 115 8.05 7.73 0.75
C GLN A 115 8.89 6.48 1.01
N ILE A 116 8.82 5.47 0.12
CA ILE A 116 9.57 4.22 0.29
C ILE A 116 11.06 4.35 -0.03
N LEU A 117 11.49 5.40 -0.74
CA LEU A 117 12.89 5.61 -1.12
C LEU A 117 13.82 5.62 0.10
N ASN A 118 13.35 6.22 1.17
CA ASN A 118 14.10 6.37 2.39
C ASN A 118 13.87 5.23 3.41
N GLU A 119 13.05 4.24 3.08
CA GLU A 119 12.80 3.08 3.94
C GLU A 119 13.80 1.97 3.62
N ALA A 120 14.26 1.23 4.65
CA ALA A 120 15.15 0.08 4.50
C ALA A 120 16.41 0.42 3.66
N ASP A 121 17.29 1.28 4.19
CA ASP A 121 18.47 1.84 3.49
C ASP A 121 19.45 0.76 2.98
N ARG A 122 19.50 -0.42 3.64
CA ARG A 122 20.31 -1.57 3.19
C ARG A 122 19.81 -2.23 1.90
N ILE A 123 18.57 -1.95 1.48
CA ILE A 123 17.94 -2.58 0.31
C ILE A 123 17.87 -1.54 -0.81
N PRO A 124 18.81 -1.55 -1.77
CA PRO A 124 18.84 -0.54 -2.82
C PRO A 124 17.72 -0.71 -3.84
N HIS A 125 17.32 -1.95 -4.16
CA HIS A 125 16.21 -2.24 -5.06
C HIS A 125 14.93 -2.54 -4.27
N LYS A 126 13.95 -1.66 -4.37
CA LYS A 126 12.73 -1.71 -3.57
C LYS A 126 11.53 -2.11 -4.42
N HIS A 127 10.58 -2.79 -3.82
CA HIS A 127 9.33 -3.17 -4.47
C HIS A 127 8.17 -2.34 -3.92
N LEU A 128 7.30 -1.87 -4.80
CA LEU A 128 6.09 -1.12 -4.45
C LEU A 128 4.86 -1.80 -5.01
N LEU A 129 4.08 -2.42 -4.15
CA LEU A 129 2.77 -2.98 -4.49
C LEU A 129 1.71 -1.88 -4.49
N THR A 130 0.95 -1.79 -5.57
CA THR A 130 -0.18 -0.86 -5.66
C THR A 130 -1.38 -1.45 -6.41
N LEU A 131 -2.55 -0.85 -6.15
CA LEU A 131 -3.78 -1.12 -6.91
C LEU A 131 -4.13 0.06 -7.84
N GLU A 132 -3.25 1.05 -7.98
CA GLU A 132 -3.52 2.23 -8.80
C GLU A 132 -3.40 1.89 -10.29
N PRO A 133 -4.45 2.11 -11.09
CA PRO A 133 -4.37 1.95 -12.54
C PRO A 133 -3.71 3.18 -13.19
N SER A 134 -3.09 2.96 -14.35
CA SER A 134 -2.70 4.05 -15.27
C SER A 134 -1.78 5.13 -14.65
N ILE A 135 -0.77 4.73 -13.89
CA ILE A 135 0.29 5.66 -13.47
C ILE A 135 1.00 6.16 -14.72
N SER A 136 1.31 7.46 -14.79
CA SER A 136 1.93 8.07 -15.96
C SER A 136 3.30 7.46 -16.29
N GLU A 137 3.67 7.46 -17.58
CA GLU A 137 4.98 6.97 -18.03
C GLU A 137 6.13 7.73 -17.37
N ASN A 138 5.99 9.05 -17.16
CA ASN A 138 7.01 9.83 -16.48
C ASN A 138 7.24 9.35 -15.04
N GLN A 139 6.16 9.09 -14.30
CA GLN A 139 6.28 8.59 -12.92
C GLN A 139 6.88 7.18 -12.88
N THR A 140 6.52 6.30 -13.80
CA THR A 140 7.11 4.95 -13.84
C THR A 140 8.58 4.98 -14.30
N ALA A 141 8.97 5.91 -15.17
CA ALA A 141 10.37 6.14 -15.52
C ALA A 141 11.18 6.63 -14.30
N GLU A 142 10.65 7.60 -13.55
CA GLU A 142 11.28 8.05 -12.30
C GLU A 142 11.42 6.91 -11.27
N MET A 143 10.43 6.04 -11.15
CA MET A 143 10.51 4.85 -10.28
C MET A 143 11.64 3.90 -10.72
N GLN A 144 11.81 3.69 -12.03
CA GLN A 144 12.90 2.89 -12.58
C GLN A 144 14.27 3.50 -12.28
N ASP A 145 14.41 4.81 -12.49
CA ASP A 145 15.66 5.54 -12.21
C ASP A 145 16.04 5.47 -10.72
N GLU A 146 15.05 5.38 -9.83
CA GLU A 146 15.22 5.26 -8.38
C GLU A 146 15.28 3.79 -7.90
N ASN A 147 15.43 2.82 -8.81
CA ASN A 147 15.48 1.38 -8.52
C ASN A 147 14.25 0.86 -7.75
N ILE A 148 13.06 1.37 -8.07
CA ILE A 148 11.80 0.84 -7.58
C ILE A 148 11.17 -0.04 -8.63
N GLN A 149 10.85 -1.28 -8.28
CA GLN A 149 10.05 -2.19 -9.07
C GLN A 149 8.58 -2.05 -8.70
N LEU A 150 7.73 -1.69 -9.66
CA LEU A 150 6.29 -1.61 -9.43
C LEU A 150 5.68 -3.01 -9.55
N VAL A 151 4.97 -3.41 -8.50
CA VAL A 151 4.26 -4.69 -8.41
C VAL A 151 2.76 -4.42 -8.48
N LEU A 152 2.06 -5.10 -9.37
CA LEU A 152 0.63 -4.92 -9.62
C LEU A 152 -0.06 -6.28 -9.79
N PRO A 153 -1.31 -6.43 -9.33
CA PRO A 153 -2.12 -7.57 -9.78
C PRO A 153 -2.18 -7.62 -11.30
N GLN A 154 -1.98 -8.81 -11.88
CA GLN A 154 -1.93 -9.01 -13.34
C GLN A 154 -3.12 -8.39 -14.08
N GLY A 155 -4.32 -8.41 -13.48
CA GLY A 155 -5.52 -7.80 -14.05
C GLY A 155 -5.46 -6.29 -14.27
N LEU A 156 -4.49 -5.59 -13.65
CA LEU A 156 -4.29 -4.15 -13.83
C LEU A 156 -3.23 -3.81 -14.88
N HIS A 157 -2.42 -4.77 -15.35
CA HIS A 157 -1.36 -4.51 -16.32
C HIS A 157 -1.89 -3.91 -17.62
N ASN A 158 -3.06 -4.31 -18.08
CA ASN A 158 -3.69 -3.79 -19.29
C ASN A 158 -4.11 -2.31 -19.21
N THR A 159 -4.09 -1.69 -18.02
CA THR A 159 -4.34 -0.26 -17.83
C THR A 159 -3.11 0.60 -18.09
N TYR A 160 -1.95 -0.02 -18.29
CA TYR A 160 -0.66 0.61 -18.55
C TYR A 160 -0.27 0.47 -20.02
N THR A 161 0.61 1.34 -20.51
CA THR A 161 1.10 1.27 -21.89
C THR A 161 1.94 0.01 -22.11
N GLN A 162 2.07 -0.45 -23.37
CA GLN A 162 2.88 -1.62 -23.70
C GLN A 162 4.35 -1.47 -23.24
N LYS A 163 4.88 -0.27 -23.28
CA LYS A 163 6.23 0.04 -22.78
C LYS A 163 6.34 -0.20 -21.28
N GLN A 164 5.37 0.29 -20.50
CA GLN A 164 5.34 0.09 -19.06
C GLN A 164 5.15 -1.39 -18.71
N GLN A 165 4.26 -2.10 -19.41
CA GLN A 165 3.98 -3.52 -19.16
C GLN A 165 5.22 -4.42 -19.23
N GLN A 166 6.23 -4.06 -20.03
CA GLN A 166 7.49 -4.81 -20.13
C GLN A 166 8.32 -4.76 -18.83
N TRP A 167 8.11 -3.75 -18.04
CA TRP A 167 8.80 -3.54 -16.76
C TRP A 167 7.97 -3.94 -15.54
N LEU A 168 6.63 -3.88 -15.64
CA LEU A 168 5.77 -4.22 -14.51
C LEU A 168 5.99 -5.66 -14.06
N MET A 169 5.94 -5.86 -12.75
CA MET A 169 5.98 -7.18 -12.12
C MET A 169 4.59 -7.52 -11.60
N ASP A 170 4.14 -8.76 -11.78
CA ASP A 170 2.93 -9.20 -11.10
C ASP A 170 3.25 -9.78 -9.70
N VAL A 171 2.21 -10.06 -8.93
CA VAL A 171 2.38 -10.59 -7.57
C VAL A 171 3.06 -11.96 -7.59
N GLY A 172 2.78 -12.81 -8.61
CA GLY A 172 3.45 -14.09 -8.77
C GLY A 172 4.94 -13.92 -8.99
N GLY A 173 5.34 -13.06 -9.94
CA GLY A 173 6.74 -12.73 -10.18
C GLY A 173 7.47 -12.17 -8.96
N PHE A 174 6.77 -11.42 -8.11
CA PHE A 174 7.34 -10.97 -6.84
C PHE A 174 7.57 -12.11 -5.84
N LEU A 175 6.69 -13.12 -5.80
CA LEU A 175 6.86 -14.27 -4.91
C LEU A 175 8.00 -15.20 -5.33
N ASP A 176 8.35 -15.19 -6.62
CA ASP A 176 9.43 -16.00 -7.21
C ASP A 176 10.79 -15.26 -7.17
N TRP A 177 10.77 -13.98 -6.77
CA TRP A 177 11.96 -13.13 -6.66
C TRP A 177 12.83 -13.54 -5.47
#